data_94e389b7a777d5ddc41d2213d92f3f0a
#
_entry.id   94e389b7a777d5ddc41d2213d92f3f0a
#
_cell.length_a   1.000
_cell.length_b   1.000
_cell.length_c   1.000
_cell.angle_alpha   90.00
_cell.angle_beta   90.00
_cell.angle_gamma   90.00
#
_symmetry.space_group_name_H-M   'P 1'
#
loop_
_entity.id
_entity.type
_entity.pdbx_description
1 polymer ?
#
loop_
_entity_poly.entity_id
_entity_poly.type
_entity_poly.pdbx_seq_one_letter_code
_entity_poly.pdbx_strand_id
1 'polypeptide(L)'
;MNKKINYKGTNYTIQIWDTSRQENYKSITRGYYKSSAWAFIVYDITKLNTFNNINNCIKDCVNLAPKNILLVLIGNKSDLEENREVDYDLGKNLADENNMIFFETSVLSGNNIILAFNSSIQLIHNKIQNNYFTEEELQNYGFRIEKNNNEIQINKKKLRNKNNNIIVVKCQIFKNFFWLYIYII
;
A
#
# COMPACT_ATOMS: atom_id res chain seq x y z
N MET A 1 -5.18 9.37 -7.50
CA MET A 1 -4.91 8.78 -8.84
C MET A 1 -5.51 7.39 -8.91
N ASN A 2 -6.01 6.94 -10.08
CA ASN A 2 -6.58 5.60 -10.25
C ASN A 2 -5.83 4.87 -11.37
N LYS A 3 -5.41 3.62 -11.11
CA LYS A 3 -4.80 2.72 -12.11
C LYS A 3 -5.54 1.40 -12.16
N LYS A 4 -5.88 0.96 -13.38
CA LYS A 4 -6.49 -0.37 -13.59
C LYS A 4 -5.39 -1.36 -13.94
N ILE A 5 -5.40 -2.51 -13.30
CA ILE A 5 -4.48 -3.61 -13.56
C ILE A 5 -5.23 -4.93 -13.62
N ASN A 6 -4.71 -5.87 -14.39
CA ASN A 6 -5.13 -7.27 -14.35
C ASN A 6 -4.03 -8.09 -13.69
N TYR A 7 -4.36 -8.80 -12.61
CA TYR A 7 -3.45 -9.69 -11.94
C TYR A 7 -4.09 -11.08 -11.79
N LYS A 8 -3.48 -12.10 -12.40
CA LYS A 8 -3.98 -13.49 -12.40
C LYS A 8 -5.47 -13.59 -12.78
N GLY A 9 -5.89 -12.85 -13.80
CA GLY A 9 -7.28 -12.85 -14.30
C GLY A 9 -8.26 -12.03 -13.46
N THR A 10 -7.82 -11.36 -12.40
CA THR A 10 -8.64 -10.46 -11.58
C THR A 10 -8.31 -9.01 -11.92
N ASN A 11 -9.34 -8.21 -12.18
CA ASN A 11 -9.18 -6.78 -12.46
C ASN A 11 -9.19 -6.00 -11.16
N TYR A 12 -8.15 -5.19 -10.95
CA TYR A 12 -8.01 -4.29 -9.81
C TYR A 12 -8.05 -2.84 -10.28
N THR A 13 -8.71 -1.98 -9.51
CA THR A 13 -8.53 -0.53 -9.61
C THR A 13 -7.78 -0.06 -8.38
N ILE A 14 -6.53 0.33 -8.56
CA ILE A 14 -5.71 0.87 -7.49
C ILE A 14 -5.99 2.37 -7.39
N GLN A 15 -6.42 2.80 -6.21
CA GLN A 15 -6.52 4.22 -5.89
C GLN A 15 -5.34 4.63 -5.02
N ILE A 16 -4.53 5.55 -5.51
CA ILE A 16 -3.35 6.05 -4.80
C ILE A 16 -3.66 7.43 -4.24
N TRP A 17 -3.43 7.59 -2.94
CA TRP A 17 -3.64 8.82 -2.19
C TRP A 17 -2.32 9.29 -1.60
N ASP A 18 -1.85 10.46 -2.02
CA ASP A 18 -0.69 11.13 -1.43
C ASP A 18 -1.17 12.02 -0.28
N THR A 19 -0.70 11.73 0.93
CA THR A 19 -1.07 12.47 2.14
C THR A 19 0.03 13.40 2.62
N SER A 20 1.12 13.52 1.88
CA SER A 20 2.33 14.25 2.27
C SER A 20 2.14 15.75 2.57
N ARG A 21 1.05 16.36 2.07
CA ARG A 21 0.77 17.79 2.24
C ARG A 21 -0.37 18.10 3.20
N GLN A 22 -0.92 17.09 3.90
CA GLN A 22 -2.17 17.25 4.66
C GLN A 22 -1.97 17.22 6.18
N GLU A 23 -0.79 17.54 6.68
CA GLU A 23 -0.50 17.57 8.14
C GLU A 23 -1.48 18.43 8.93
N ASN A 24 -2.06 19.47 8.31
CA ASN A 24 -3.03 20.37 8.93
C ASN A 24 -4.49 19.85 8.91
N TYR A 25 -4.77 18.73 8.23
CA TYR A 25 -6.14 18.21 8.03
C TYR A 25 -6.30 16.80 8.59
N LYS A 26 -6.05 16.61 9.89
CA LYS A 26 -6.13 15.28 10.57
C LYS A 26 -7.48 14.58 10.39
N SER A 27 -8.58 15.32 10.25
CA SER A 27 -9.92 14.75 10.05
C SER A 27 -10.10 14.11 8.67
N ILE A 28 -9.53 14.71 7.63
CA ILE A 28 -9.57 14.20 6.25
C ILE A 28 -8.65 12.96 6.13
N THR A 29 -7.49 13.02 6.77
CA THR A 29 -6.50 11.94 6.78
C THR A 29 -7.08 10.65 7.37
N ARG A 30 -7.89 10.73 8.45
CA ARG A 30 -8.56 9.56 9.05
C ARG A 30 -9.44 8.77 8.06
N GLY A 31 -10.14 9.47 7.16
CA GLY A 31 -10.99 8.84 6.15
C GLY A 31 -10.20 7.98 5.16
N TYR A 32 -8.98 8.40 4.82
CA TYR A 32 -8.11 7.66 3.91
C TYR A 32 -7.55 6.39 4.55
N TYR A 33 -7.14 6.45 5.83
CA TYR A 33 -6.65 5.27 6.55
C TYR A 33 -7.71 4.17 6.64
N LYS A 34 -8.94 4.50 7.03
CA LYS A 34 -10.02 3.53 7.27
C LYS A 34 -10.35 2.64 6.08
N SER A 35 -10.06 3.08 4.87
CA SER A 35 -10.41 2.35 3.65
C SER A 35 -9.17 1.94 2.82
N SER A 36 -7.99 1.88 3.44
CA SER A 36 -6.75 1.50 2.76
C SER A 36 -6.43 0.03 2.99
N ALA A 37 -6.18 -0.72 1.91
CA ALA A 37 -5.75 -2.11 1.98
C ALA A 37 -4.25 -2.24 2.21
N TRP A 38 -3.45 -1.25 1.74
CA TRP A 38 -2.03 -1.14 2.05
C TRP A 38 -1.60 0.30 2.18
N ALA A 39 -0.43 0.52 2.80
CA ALA A 39 0.22 1.81 2.87
C ALA A 39 1.71 1.66 2.56
N PHE A 40 2.22 2.56 1.70
CA PHE A 40 3.65 2.78 1.55
C PHE A 40 4.09 3.84 2.56
N ILE A 41 5.01 3.49 3.44
CA ILE A 41 5.67 4.41 4.36
C ILE A 41 7.04 4.69 3.77
N VAL A 42 7.27 5.93 3.34
CA VAL A 42 8.43 6.29 2.53
C VAL A 42 9.37 7.22 3.30
N TYR A 43 10.67 6.92 3.27
CA TYR A 43 11.72 7.80 3.75
C TYR A 43 12.78 8.03 2.66
N ASP A 44 13.60 9.04 2.83
CA ASP A 44 14.72 9.40 1.96
C ASP A 44 15.99 8.84 2.58
N ILE A 45 16.70 7.94 1.89
CA ILE A 45 17.94 7.33 2.42
C ILE A 45 19.03 8.37 2.70
N THR A 46 18.95 9.54 2.05
CA THR A 46 19.90 10.65 2.23
C THR A 46 19.50 11.61 3.37
N LYS A 47 18.46 11.27 4.19
CA LYS A 47 17.96 12.16 5.24
C LYS A 47 17.50 11.38 6.46
N LEU A 48 18.35 11.25 7.45
CA LEU A 48 18.08 10.53 8.71
C LEU A 48 16.80 11.03 9.42
N ASN A 49 16.52 12.33 9.36
CA ASN A 49 15.32 12.89 9.99
C ASN A 49 14.03 12.32 9.40
N THR A 50 13.99 11.92 8.12
CA THR A 50 12.83 11.30 7.49
C THR A 50 12.64 9.88 8.01
N PHE A 51 13.71 9.15 8.27
CA PHE A 51 13.67 7.81 8.84
C PHE A 51 13.21 7.86 10.31
N ASN A 52 13.70 8.78 11.10
CA ASN A 52 13.31 8.95 12.51
C ASN A 52 11.79 9.19 12.70
N ASN A 53 11.12 9.73 11.68
CA ASN A 53 9.66 9.94 11.71
C ASN A 53 8.84 8.69 11.36
N ILE A 54 9.45 7.59 10.89
CA ILE A 54 8.74 6.39 10.43
C ILE A 54 7.89 5.77 11.55
N ASN A 55 8.42 5.71 12.78
CA ASN A 55 7.69 5.17 13.92
C ASN A 55 6.37 5.90 14.20
N ASN A 56 6.30 7.21 13.98
CA ASN A 56 5.07 7.97 14.11
C ASN A 56 4.07 7.60 13.00
N CYS A 57 4.55 7.42 11.76
CA CYS A 57 3.72 6.98 10.65
C CYS A 57 3.15 5.57 10.87
N ILE A 58 3.95 4.64 11.40
CA ILE A 58 3.50 3.28 11.76
C ILE A 58 2.41 3.36 12.83
N LYS A 59 2.62 4.15 13.90
CA LYS A 59 1.60 4.35 14.96
C LYS A 59 0.30 4.89 14.41
N ASP A 60 0.35 5.87 13.51
CA ASP A 60 -0.84 6.42 12.87
C ASP A 60 -1.56 5.36 12.03
N CYS A 61 -0.82 4.56 11.25
CA CYS A 61 -1.37 3.45 10.48
C CYS A 61 -2.07 2.43 11.39
N VAL A 62 -1.42 1.98 12.46
CA VAL A 62 -1.95 1.00 13.40
C VAL A 62 -3.22 1.51 14.10
N ASN A 63 -3.28 2.80 14.44
CA ASN A 63 -4.40 3.38 15.16
C ASN A 63 -5.60 3.74 14.28
N LEU A 64 -5.37 4.05 13.00
CA LEU A 64 -6.38 4.64 12.12
C LEU A 64 -6.83 3.74 10.98
N ALA A 65 -5.99 2.79 10.58
CA ALA A 65 -6.28 1.85 9.49
C ALA A 65 -6.92 0.55 10.00
N PRO A 66 -7.49 -0.27 9.11
CA PRO A 66 -7.94 -1.61 9.45
C PRO A 66 -6.79 -2.46 9.99
N LYS A 67 -7.08 -3.38 10.94
CA LYS A 67 -6.08 -4.24 11.59
C LYS A 67 -5.23 -5.06 10.61
N ASN A 68 -5.77 -5.35 9.45
CA ASN A 68 -5.14 -6.20 8.43
C ASN A 68 -4.47 -5.40 7.30
N ILE A 69 -4.26 -4.08 7.48
CA ILE A 69 -3.55 -3.27 6.50
C ILE A 69 -2.17 -3.86 6.20
N LEU A 70 -1.79 -3.89 4.93
CA LEU A 70 -0.44 -4.24 4.53
C LEU A 70 0.44 -3.00 4.62
N LEU A 71 1.49 -3.06 5.44
CA LEU A 71 2.48 -1.98 5.52
C LEU A 71 3.72 -2.35 4.70
N VAL A 72 4.20 -1.40 3.91
CA VAL A 72 5.40 -1.53 3.08
C VAL A 72 6.31 -0.34 3.36
N LEU A 73 7.52 -0.61 3.83
CA LEU A 73 8.54 0.41 4.06
C LEU A 73 9.35 0.62 2.78
N ILE A 74 9.53 1.87 2.40
CA ILE A 74 10.26 2.27 1.19
C ILE A 74 11.39 3.23 1.57
N GLY A 75 12.65 2.81 1.39
CA GLY A 75 13.81 3.71 1.36
C GLY A 75 13.98 4.25 -0.05
N ASN A 76 13.62 5.51 -0.28
CA ASN A 76 13.71 6.09 -1.62
C ASN A 76 15.02 6.85 -1.83
N LYS A 77 15.34 7.11 -3.10
CA LYS A 77 16.55 7.71 -3.63
C LYS A 77 17.79 6.81 -3.51
N SER A 78 17.61 5.49 -3.72
CA SER A 78 18.72 4.53 -3.75
C SER A 78 19.76 4.80 -4.84
N ASP A 79 19.49 5.72 -5.76
CA ASP A 79 20.44 6.25 -6.74
C ASP A 79 21.47 7.21 -6.13
N LEU A 80 21.21 7.75 -4.94
CA LEU A 80 22.10 8.68 -4.24
C LEU A 80 22.91 8.00 -3.11
N GLU A 81 23.48 6.84 -3.41
CA GLU A 81 24.22 6.01 -2.45
C GLU A 81 25.37 6.76 -1.76
N GLU A 82 26.06 7.62 -2.50
CA GLU A 82 27.18 8.43 -1.95
C GLU A 82 26.73 9.44 -0.88
N ASN A 83 25.42 9.77 -0.85
CA ASN A 83 24.84 10.70 0.12
C ASN A 83 24.01 9.98 1.19
N ARG A 84 24.15 8.67 1.33
CA ARG A 84 23.38 7.87 2.28
C ARG A 84 23.62 8.30 3.72
N GLU A 85 22.55 8.58 4.45
CA GLU A 85 22.54 8.80 5.91
C GLU A 85 21.84 7.65 6.66
N VAL A 86 21.06 6.82 5.97
CA VAL A 86 20.33 5.69 6.56
C VAL A 86 20.83 4.39 5.94
N ASP A 87 21.51 3.58 6.74
CA ASP A 87 22.00 2.28 6.30
C ASP A 87 20.85 1.35 5.93
N TYR A 88 21.08 0.48 4.92
CA TYR A 88 20.11 -0.51 4.47
C TYR A 88 19.59 -1.38 5.61
N ASP A 89 20.49 -1.83 6.50
CA ASP A 89 20.14 -2.70 7.61
C ASP A 89 19.23 -2.02 8.64
N LEU A 90 19.35 -0.70 8.82
CA LEU A 90 18.42 0.05 9.69
C LEU A 90 17.00 0.00 9.15
N GLY A 91 16.82 0.23 7.85
CA GLY A 91 15.51 0.13 7.19
C GLY A 91 14.96 -1.29 7.24
N LYS A 92 15.81 -2.28 6.94
CA LYS A 92 15.44 -3.69 6.92
C LYS A 92 15.02 -4.18 8.32
N ASN A 93 15.81 -3.88 9.35
CA ASN A 93 15.49 -4.26 10.74
C ASN A 93 14.19 -3.63 11.23
N LEU A 94 13.97 -2.33 10.96
CA LEU A 94 12.74 -1.65 11.33
C LEU A 94 11.53 -2.30 10.65
N ALA A 95 11.66 -2.70 9.38
CA ALA A 95 10.60 -3.38 8.64
C ALA A 95 10.31 -4.77 9.24
N ASP A 96 11.33 -5.55 9.56
CA ASP A 96 11.18 -6.89 10.15
C ASP A 96 10.53 -6.82 11.54
N GLU A 97 10.94 -5.89 12.39
CA GLU A 97 10.36 -5.67 13.72
C GLU A 97 8.85 -5.33 13.66
N ASN A 98 8.42 -4.67 12.58
CA ASN A 98 7.02 -4.25 12.39
C ASN A 98 6.25 -5.13 11.39
N ASN A 99 6.78 -6.29 10.98
CA ASN A 99 6.18 -7.21 10.00
C ASN A 99 5.82 -6.51 8.68
N MET A 100 6.66 -5.58 8.23
CA MET A 100 6.53 -4.87 6.96
C MET A 100 7.39 -5.50 5.89
N ILE A 101 6.99 -5.29 4.63
CA ILE A 101 7.87 -5.56 3.49
C ILE A 101 8.77 -4.34 3.31
N PHE A 102 10.03 -4.58 2.94
CA PHE A 102 11.01 -3.53 2.73
C PHE A 102 11.53 -3.52 1.28
N PHE A 103 11.60 -2.33 0.71
CA PHE A 103 12.28 -2.07 -0.56
C PHE A 103 13.08 -0.78 -0.47
N GLU A 104 14.24 -0.78 -1.10
CA GLU A 104 14.87 0.47 -1.52
C GLU A 104 14.55 0.73 -2.98
N THR A 105 14.17 1.95 -3.28
CA THR A 105 13.70 2.38 -4.61
C THR A 105 14.39 3.64 -5.06
N SER A 106 14.44 3.85 -6.36
CA SER A 106 14.76 5.15 -6.93
C SER A 106 13.68 5.57 -7.91
N VAL A 107 13.06 6.69 -7.63
CA VAL A 107 12.11 7.30 -8.56
C VAL A 107 12.83 7.83 -9.80
N LEU A 108 14.07 8.30 -9.64
CA LEU A 108 14.84 8.86 -10.75
C LEU A 108 15.22 7.80 -11.80
N SER A 109 15.68 6.64 -11.35
CA SER A 109 16.08 5.53 -12.23
C SER A 109 14.96 4.52 -12.52
N GLY A 110 13.85 4.57 -11.75
CA GLY A 110 12.77 3.57 -11.80
C GLY A 110 13.09 2.27 -11.03
N ASN A 111 14.25 2.19 -10.38
CA ASN A 111 14.68 0.98 -9.70
C ASN A 111 13.69 0.55 -8.62
N ASN A 112 13.34 -0.73 -8.62
CA ASN A 112 12.44 -1.40 -7.68
C ASN A 112 11.01 -0.82 -7.51
N ILE A 113 10.62 0.24 -8.24
CA ILE A 113 9.28 0.84 -8.16
C ILE A 113 8.21 -0.20 -8.54
N ILE A 114 8.36 -0.78 -9.75
CA ILE A 114 7.41 -1.78 -10.26
C ILE A 114 7.41 -3.03 -9.35
N LEU A 115 8.57 -3.43 -8.84
CA LEU A 115 8.69 -4.58 -7.94
C LEU A 115 7.90 -4.35 -6.65
N ALA A 116 8.05 -3.19 -6.00
CA ALA A 116 7.33 -2.85 -4.77
C ALA A 116 5.80 -2.88 -4.97
N PHE A 117 5.31 -2.30 -6.06
CA PHE A 117 3.88 -2.34 -6.39
C PHE A 117 3.38 -3.75 -6.69
N ASN A 118 4.07 -4.52 -7.53
CA ASN A 118 3.66 -5.87 -7.90
C ASN A 118 3.66 -6.82 -6.70
N SER A 119 4.65 -6.71 -5.81
CA SER A 119 4.70 -7.50 -4.57
C SER A 119 3.54 -7.16 -3.65
N SER A 120 3.20 -5.87 -3.52
CA SER A 120 2.04 -5.43 -2.72
C SER A 120 0.72 -5.97 -3.28
N ILE A 121 0.53 -5.90 -4.61
CA ILE A 121 -0.64 -6.45 -5.31
C ILE A 121 -0.74 -7.97 -5.11
N GLN A 122 0.38 -8.67 -5.25
CA GLN A 122 0.43 -10.13 -5.04
C GLN A 122 -0.02 -10.52 -3.64
N LEU A 123 0.45 -9.80 -2.62
CA LEU A 123 0.10 -10.08 -1.23
C LEU A 123 -1.37 -9.76 -0.93
N ILE A 124 -1.88 -8.64 -1.41
CA ILE A 124 -3.30 -8.32 -1.28
C ILE A 124 -4.15 -9.36 -1.99
N HIS A 125 -3.78 -9.74 -3.23
CA HIS A 125 -4.48 -10.81 -3.96
C HIS A 125 -4.51 -12.11 -3.15
N ASN A 126 -3.37 -12.55 -2.61
CA ASN A 126 -3.28 -13.76 -1.81
C ASN A 126 -4.12 -13.66 -0.51
N LYS A 127 -4.08 -12.52 0.18
CA LYS A 127 -4.93 -12.29 1.38
C LYS A 127 -6.42 -12.40 1.05
N ILE A 128 -6.84 -11.85 -0.10
CA ILE A 128 -8.24 -11.95 -0.56
C ILE A 128 -8.59 -13.40 -0.89
N GLN A 129 -7.75 -14.11 -1.64
CA GLN A 129 -8.00 -15.51 -2.01
C GLN A 129 -8.06 -16.45 -0.81
N ASN A 130 -7.34 -16.13 0.27
CA ASN A 130 -7.29 -16.90 1.50
C ASN A 130 -8.32 -16.44 2.56
N ASN A 131 -9.29 -15.60 2.19
CA ASN A 131 -10.32 -15.07 3.08
C ASN A 131 -9.75 -14.38 4.34
N TYR A 132 -8.62 -13.69 4.19
CA TYR A 132 -7.95 -13.04 5.32
C TYR A 132 -8.68 -11.79 5.81
N PHE A 133 -9.47 -11.15 4.94
CA PHE A 133 -10.25 -9.97 5.27
C PHE A 133 -11.65 -10.34 5.72
N THR A 134 -12.18 -9.59 6.69
CA THR A 134 -13.58 -9.67 7.08
C THR A 134 -14.50 -9.14 5.98
N GLU A 135 -15.80 -9.49 6.03
CA GLU A 135 -16.79 -8.93 5.08
C GLU A 135 -16.83 -7.40 5.14
N GLU A 136 -16.73 -6.82 6.34
CA GLU A 136 -16.73 -5.38 6.55
C GLU A 136 -15.50 -4.72 5.92
N GLU A 137 -14.32 -5.30 6.10
CA GLU A 137 -13.09 -4.82 5.47
C GLU A 137 -13.18 -4.88 3.95
N LEU A 138 -13.68 -5.98 3.39
CA LEU A 138 -13.85 -6.12 1.95
C LEU A 138 -14.81 -5.06 1.39
N GLN A 139 -15.92 -4.77 2.07
CA GLN A 139 -16.85 -3.71 1.68
C GLN A 139 -16.17 -2.33 1.73
N ASN A 140 -15.42 -2.05 2.78
CA ASN A 140 -14.66 -0.80 2.93
C ASN A 140 -13.59 -0.62 1.83
N TYR A 141 -13.01 -1.72 1.34
CA TYR A 141 -12.09 -1.72 0.20
C TYR A 141 -12.79 -1.66 -1.17
N GLY A 142 -14.12 -1.59 -1.19
CA GLY A 142 -14.91 -1.51 -2.41
C GLY A 142 -15.20 -2.86 -3.08
N PHE A 143 -14.97 -3.98 -2.38
CA PHE A 143 -15.39 -5.29 -2.86
C PHE A 143 -16.91 -5.41 -2.81
N ARG A 144 -17.53 -5.89 -3.89
CA ARG A 144 -18.92 -6.28 -3.87
C ARG A 144 -19.03 -7.75 -3.48
N ILE A 145 -19.58 -8.02 -2.29
CA ILE A 145 -19.86 -9.36 -1.82
C ILE A 145 -21.31 -9.69 -2.26
N GLU A 146 -21.47 -10.63 -3.19
CA GLU A 146 -22.81 -11.18 -3.48
C GLU A 146 -23.09 -12.33 -2.51
N LYS A 147 -24.07 -12.16 -1.62
CA LYS A 147 -24.55 -13.22 -0.73
C LYS A 147 -25.41 -14.20 -1.53
N ASN A 148 -24.95 -15.41 -1.71
CA ASN A 148 -25.80 -16.56 -2.04
C ASN A 148 -26.23 -17.25 -0.74
N ASN A 149 -27.52 -17.53 -0.63
CA ASN A 149 -28.24 -17.91 0.61
C ASN A 149 -27.76 -19.19 1.34
N ASN A 150 -26.67 -19.85 0.98
CA ASN A 150 -26.25 -21.09 1.65
C ASN A 150 -24.76 -21.30 1.91
N GLU A 151 -23.88 -20.42 1.54
CA GLU A 151 -22.47 -20.46 1.96
C GLU A 151 -21.81 -19.14 1.59
N ILE A 152 -20.97 -18.60 2.49
CA ILE A 152 -20.05 -17.52 2.17
C ILE A 152 -18.97 -18.08 1.25
N GLN A 153 -19.34 -18.40 0.03
CA GLN A 153 -18.39 -18.64 -1.04
C GLN A 153 -18.14 -17.29 -1.70
N ILE A 154 -16.95 -16.73 -1.48
CA ILE A 154 -16.38 -15.80 -2.45
C ILE A 154 -16.36 -16.59 -3.75
N ASN A 155 -17.36 -16.34 -4.61
CA ASN A 155 -17.66 -17.21 -5.72
C ASN A 155 -16.53 -17.15 -6.74
N LYS A 156 -15.54 -18.05 -6.59
CA LYS A 156 -14.39 -18.21 -7.51
C LYS A 156 -14.81 -18.31 -8.99
N LYS A 157 -16.06 -18.73 -9.26
CA LYS A 157 -16.62 -18.81 -10.62
C LYS A 157 -17.09 -17.44 -11.17
N LYS A 158 -17.52 -16.49 -10.32
CA LYS A 158 -17.99 -15.17 -10.80
C LYS A 158 -16.84 -14.16 -10.96
N LEU A 159 -15.69 -14.36 -10.34
CA LEU A 159 -14.47 -13.62 -10.68
C LEU A 159 -14.02 -13.85 -12.13
N ARG A 160 -14.50 -14.91 -12.79
CA ARG A 160 -14.22 -15.24 -14.21
C ARG A 160 -15.19 -14.61 -15.22
N ASN A 161 -16.32 -14.08 -14.81
CA ASN A 161 -17.29 -13.47 -15.73
C ASN A 161 -17.15 -11.95 -15.77
N LYS A 162 -16.62 -11.50 -16.82
CA LYS A 162 -16.65 -10.29 -17.68
C LYS A 162 -17.28 -8.96 -17.17
N ASN A 163 -17.76 -8.79 -15.95
CA ASN A 163 -18.33 -7.54 -15.49
C ASN A 163 -17.55 -6.99 -14.30
N ASN A 164 -16.64 -6.07 -14.58
CA ASN A 164 -16.15 -4.96 -13.75
C ASN A 164 -16.19 -5.13 -12.21
N ASN A 165 -15.62 -6.20 -11.67
CA ASN A 165 -15.31 -6.25 -10.25
C ASN A 165 -14.13 -5.29 -10.02
N ILE A 166 -14.44 -4.06 -9.69
CA ILE A 166 -13.46 -3.04 -9.36
C ILE A 166 -13.07 -3.26 -7.90
N ILE A 167 -11.94 -3.91 -7.67
CA ILE A 167 -11.32 -3.95 -6.36
C ILE A 167 -10.60 -2.62 -6.19
N VAL A 168 -11.18 -1.73 -5.40
CA VAL A 168 -10.55 -0.46 -5.08
C VAL A 168 -9.53 -0.72 -3.98
N VAL A 169 -8.27 -0.71 -4.35
CA VAL A 169 -7.18 -0.82 -3.40
C VAL A 169 -6.65 0.58 -3.16
N LYS A 170 -6.85 1.10 -1.96
CA LYS A 170 -6.32 2.40 -1.59
C LYS A 170 -4.89 2.21 -1.08
N CYS A 171 -3.97 2.91 -1.71
CA CYS A 171 -2.58 3.01 -1.31
C CYS A 171 -2.34 4.41 -0.75
N GLN A 172 -1.76 4.48 0.44
CA GLN A 172 -1.38 5.72 1.07
C GLN A 172 0.13 5.90 1.01
N ILE A 173 0.59 7.06 0.58
CA ILE A 173 2.00 7.42 0.54
C ILE A 173 2.24 8.53 1.56
N PHE A 174 3.09 8.25 2.55
CA PHE A 174 3.47 9.21 3.59
C PHE A 174 4.72 9.97 3.20
N LYS A 175 4.64 11.29 3.28
CA LYS A 175 5.69 12.33 3.20
C LYS A 175 6.47 12.49 1.88
N ASN A 176 6.26 13.68 1.30
CA ASN A 176 7.16 14.45 0.40
C ASN A 176 7.69 13.80 -0.88
N PHE A 177 6.96 12.88 -1.51
CA PHE A 177 7.41 12.28 -2.77
C PHE A 177 6.39 12.42 -3.91
N PHE A 178 6.16 13.65 -4.34
CA PHE A 178 5.37 13.98 -5.55
C PHE A 178 5.85 13.22 -6.80
N TRP A 179 7.09 12.75 -6.83
CA TRP A 179 7.73 12.09 -7.96
C TRP A 179 7.42 10.60 -8.10
N LEU A 180 7.00 9.89 -7.03
CA LEU A 180 6.54 8.50 -7.12
C LEU A 180 5.30 8.38 -8.03
N TYR A 181 4.61 9.49 -8.22
CA TYR A 181 3.41 9.63 -9.03
C TYR A 181 3.66 9.45 -10.54
N ILE A 182 4.83 9.84 -11.03
CA ILE A 182 5.12 9.93 -12.48
C ILE A 182 5.43 8.56 -13.07
N TYR A 183 6.01 7.62 -12.29
CA TYR A 183 6.38 6.29 -12.78
C TYR A 183 5.25 5.26 -12.77
N ILE A 184 4.09 5.58 -12.17
CA ILE A 184 2.93 4.68 -12.11
C ILE A 184 1.97 4.93 -13.28
N ILE A 185 2.15 6.01 -14.02
CA ILE A 185 1.41 6.35 -15.24
C ILE A 185 2.02 5.64 -16.44
#